data_04a51ea87bd3ae7d5e6d692d5bd7e891
#
_entry.id   04a51ea87bd3ae7d5e6d692d5bd7e891
#
_cell.length_a   1.000
_cell.length_b   1.000
_cell.length_c   1.000
_cell.angle_alpha   90.00
_cell.angle_beta   90.00
_cell.angle_gamma   90.00
#
_symmetry.space_group_name_H-M   'P 1'
#
loop_
_entity.id
_entity.type
_entity.pdbx_description
1 polymer ?
#
loop_
_entity_poly.entity_id
_entity_poly.type
_entity_poly.pdbx_seq_one_letter_code
_entity_poly.pdbx_strand_id
1 'polypeptide(L)'
;MCASVLGLEASQLRVTPSEIGGGFGGKTTIFSEALSLALSRKAGGRPVKLVMTRSEVLRATGPTASASMDVKIGMKKNGKMTAASAVFRMQGGAFPGMAPTGMALECAFANYQLPAVHHTGYDVLANRPKSAAYRAPGSPMAAFAVESLVDEMCRELKLDPIEVRLLNGSREGSKSSFGPTFRKIGLIETLEAAKSHPNLKVELGPNQGRGIASGFWM
;
A
#
# COMPACT_ATOMS: atom_id res chain seq x y z
N MET A 1 -22.64 10.46 0.18
CA MET A 1 -21.72 11.59 0.32
C MET A 1 -22.27 12.90 -0.23
N CYS A 2 -22.49 13.11 -1.54
CA CYS A 2 -23.03 14.40 -2.06
C CYS A 2 -24.32 14.83 -1.38
N ALA A 3 -25.28 13.92 -1.22
CA ALA A 3 -26.54 14.22 -0.53
C ALA A 3 -26.30 14.73 0.89
N SER A 4 -25.50 14.01 1.68
CA SER A 4 -25.15 14.38 3.06
C SER A 4 -24.48 15.75 3.16
N VAL A 5 -23.53 16.06 2.27
CA VAL A 5 -22.83 17.36 2.26
C VAL A 5 -23.76 18.52 1.90
N LEU A 6 -24.78 18.27 1.07
CA LEU A 6 -25.69 19.30 0.57
C LEU A 6 -27.03 19.39 1.35
N GLY A 7 -27.19 18.55 2.38
CA GLY A 7 -28.43 18.48 3.16
C GLY A 7 -29.62 17.99 2.31
N LEU A 8 -29.40 17.01 1.45
CA LEU A 8 -30.40 16.43 0.56
C LEU A 8 -30.67 14.97 0.92
N GLU A 9 -31.86 14.49 0.59
CA GLU A 9 -32.14 13.07 0.60
C GLU A 9 -31.47 12.39 -0.61
N ALA A 10 -31.00 11.15 -0.44
CA ALA A 10 -30.32 10.41 -1.51
C ALA A 10 -31.21 10.24 -2.76
N SER A 11 -32.51 10.11 -2.57
CA SER A 11 -33.52 10.00 -3.63
C SER A 11 -33.66 11.27 -4.51
N GLN A 12 -33.20 12.42 -4.03
CA GLN A 12 -33.19 13.67 -4.78
C GLN A 12 -32.01 13.81 -5.74
N LEU A 13 -31.06 12.87 -5.68
CA LEU A 13 -29.88 12.87 -6.54
C LEU A 13 -29.90 11.69 -7.52
N ARG A 14 -29.67 12.02 -8.79
CA ARG A 14 -29.40 11.01 -9.82
C ARG A 14 -27.94 11.12 -10.23
N VAL A 15 -27.20 10.03 -10.07
CA VAL A 15 -25.82 9.93 -10.50
C VAL A 15 -25.73 8.95 -11.67
N THR A 16 -25.22 9.42 -12.78
CA THR A 16 -25.00 8.59 -13.97
C THR A 16 -23.50 8.31 -14.08
N PRO A 17 -23.08 7.06 -14.09
CA PRO A 17 -21.67 6.72 -14.27
C PRO A 17 -21.22 7.10 -15.68
N SER A 18 -19.97 7.51 -15.81
CA SER A 18 -19.32 7.74 -17.09
C SER A 18 -18.00 6.97 -17.14
N GLU A 19 -17.37 6.96 -18.29
CA GLU A 19 -16.06 6.32 -18.46
C GLU A 19 -15.01 6.96 -17.58
N ILE A 20 -14.16 6.11 -16.97
CA ILE A 20 -13.08 6.52 -16.09
C ILE A 20 -11.76 6.04 -16.70
N GLY A 21 -10.89 6.97 -17.08
CA GLY A 21 -9.59 6.69 -17.67
C GLY A 21 -8.53 6.15 -16.68
N GLY A 22 -8.97 5.46 -15.64
CA GLY A 22 -8.14 4.93 -14.56
C GLY A 22 -8.46 5.60 -13.22
N GLY A 23 -8.46 4.83 -12.14
CA GLY A 23 -8.78 5.31 -10.79
C GLY A 23 -7.73 4.97 -9.76
N PHE A 24 -7.22 3.72 -9.81
CA PHE A 24 -6.19 3.19 -8.94
C PHE A 24 -6.44 3.41 -7.44
N GLY A 25 -7.72 3.52 -7.04
CA GLY A 25 -8.13 3.87 -5.69
C GLY A 25 -8.35 5.37 -5.46
N GLY A 26 -7.72 6.26 -6.21
CA GLY A 26 -7.81 7.71 -6.02
C GLY A 26 -9.17 8.32 -6.38
N LYS A 27 -10.05 7.59 -7.07
CA LYS A 27 -11.39 8.03 -7.47
C LYS A 27 -12.51 7.34 -6.68
N THR A 28 -12.21 6.82 -5.50
CA THR A 28 -13.21 6.18 -4.62
C THR A 28 -13.98 7.16 -3.73
N THR A 29 -13.59 8.43 -3.72
CA THR A 29 -14.24 9.51 -2.98
C THR A 29 -14.68 10.61 -3.93
N ILE A 30 -15.62 11.46 -3.47
CA ILE A 30 -16.04 12.66 -4.21
C ILE A 30 -15.01 13.77 -4.05
N PHE A 31 -14.80 14.56 -5.10
CA PHE A 31 -13.96 15.77 -5.07
C PHE A 31 -14.71 16.99 -5.59
N SER A 32 -15.11 17.00 -6.86
CA SER A 32 -15.77 18.13 -7.53
C SER A 32 -17.28 18.00 -7.64
N GLU A 33 -17.81 16.81 -7.37
CA GLU A 33 -19.24 16.51 -7.59
C GLU A 33 -20.14 17.36 -6.68
N ALA A 34 -19.86 17.39 -5.38
CA ALA A 34 -20.65 18.20 -4.43
C ALA A 34 -20.54 19.71 -4.74
N LEU A 35 -19.36 20.17 -5.18
CA LEU A 35 -19.15 21.56 -5.58
C LEU A 35 -19.93 21.91 -6.84
N SER A 36 -19.94 21.04 -7.85
CA SER A 36 -20.73 21.22 -9.07
C SER A 36 -22.22 21.34 -8.76
N LEU A 37 -22.74 20.50 -7.86
CA LEU A 37 -24.13 20.54 -7.42
C LEU A 37 -24.46 21.83 -6.65
N ALA A 38 -23.56 22.27 -5.76
CA ALA A 38 -23.74 23.52 -5.03
C ALA A 38 -23.76 24.75 -5.97
N LEU A 39 -22.87 24.75 -6.95
CA LEU A 39 -22.85 25.81 -7.98
C LEU A 39 -24.10 25.79 -8.85
N SER A 40 -24.61 24.65 -9.25
CA SER A 40 -25.88 24.53 -9.98
C SER A 40 -27.01 25.09 -9.16
N ARG A 41 -27.14 24.76 -7.89
CA ARG A 41 -28.14 25.31 -6.96
C ARG A 41 -28.04 26.84 -6.88
N LYS A 42 -26.85 27.38 -6.74
CA LYS A 42 -26.60 28.83 -6.69
C LYS A 42 -26.91 29.52 -8.02
N ALA A 43 -26.76 28.83 -9.13
CA ALA A 43 -27.08 29.29 -10.47
C ALA A 43 -28.56 29.12 -10.85
N GLY A 44 -29.45 28.84 -9.90
CA GLY A 44 -30.88 28.66 -10.16
C GLY A 44 -31.23 27.38 -10.91
N GLY A 45 -30.49 26.29 -10.66
CA GLY A 45 -30.72 24.98 -11.30
C GLY A 45 -30.11 24.81 -12.68
N ARG A 46 -29.27 25.74 -13.12
CA ARG A 46 -28.63 25.66 -14.43
C ARG A 46 -27.55 24.57 -14.43
N PRO A 47 -27.29 23.93 -15.59
CA PRO A 47 -26.17 22.98 -15.73
C PRO A 47 -24.84 23.63 -15.41
N VAL A 48 -24.02 22.94 -14.64
CA VAL A 48 -22.64 23.35 -14.31
C VAL A 48 -21.65 22.24 -14.69
N LYS A 49 -20.63 22.62 -15.43
CA LYS A 49 -19.47 21.77 -15.74
C LYS A 49 -18.27 22.27 -14.96
N LEU A 50 -17.69 21.41 -14.15
CA LEU A 50 -16.46 21.67 -13.41
C LEU A 50 -15.38 20.69 -13.86
N VAL A 51 -14.27 21.23 -14.33
CA VAL A 51 -13.09 20.44 -14.75
C VAL A 51 -11.88 20.97 -14.01
N MET A 52 -11.24 20.10 -13.24
CA MET A 52 -10.03 20.47 -12.51
C MET A 52 -8.83 20.52 -13.48
N THR A 53 -8.01 21.55 -13.35
CA THR A 53 -6.68 21.59 -13.97
C THR A 53 -5.76 20.55 -13.33
N ARG A 54 -4.64 20.22 -14.00
CA ARG A 54 -3.65 19.30 -13.42
C ARG A 54 -3.13 19.79 -12.06
N SER A 55 -2.88 21.08 -11.93
CA SER A 55 -2.44 21.68 -10.66
C SER A 55 -3.48 21.50 -9.54
N GLU A 56 -4.74 21.70 -9.84
CA GLU A 56 -5.83 21.49 -8.88
C GLU A 56 -5.97 20.02 -8.48
N VAL A 57 -5.87 19.10 -9.45
CA VAL A 57 -5.86 17.65 -9.15
C VAL A 57 -4.75 17.31 -8.16
N LEU A 58 -3.53 17.77 -8.39
CA LEU A 58 -2.39 17.48 -7.52
C LEU A 58 -2.50 18.12 -6.12
N ARG A 59 -3.26 19.21 -5.99
CA ARG A 59 -3.43 19.93 -4.73
C ARG A 59 -4.65 19.52 -3.94
N ALA A 60 -5.70 19.04 -4.58
CA ALA A 60 -7.02 18.89 -3.97
C ALA A 60 -7.58 17.47 -3.95
N THR A 61 -7.03 16.51 -4.72
CA THR A 61 -7.61 15.17 -4.79
C THR A 61 -6.99 14.15 -3.85
N GLY A 62 -6.04 14.52 -3.06
CA GLY A 62 -5.37 13.64 -2.10
C GLY A 62 -4.31 12.74 -2.73
N PRO A 63 -3.05 12.96 -2.34
CA PRO A 63 -1.92 12.09 -2.71
C PRO A 63 -1.96 10.78 -1.94
N THR A 64 -1.13 9.81 -2.33
CA THR A 64 -0.78 8.72 -1.42
C THR A 64 -0.07 9.28 -0.18
N ALA A 65 -0.21 8.60 0.96
CA ALA A 65 0.44 9.02 2.19
C ALA A 65 1.97 9.00 2.04
N SER A 66 2.65 10.01 2.56
CA SER A 66 4.08 9.87 2.86
C SER A 66 4.25 9.08 4.15
N ALA A 67 5.40 8.39 4.28
CA ALA A 67 5.66 7.51 5.41
C ALA A 67 7.07 7.70 5.96
N SER A 68 7.20 7.54 7.29
CA SER A 68 8.45 7.27 7.98
C SER A 68 8.34 5.89 8.61
N MET A 69 9.33 5.03 8.38
CA MET A 69 9.25 3.62 8.72
C MET A 69 10.53 3.17 9.40
N ASP A 70 10.41 2.66 10.61
CA ASP A 70 11.49 2.03 11.36
C ASP A 70 11.22 0.51 11.38
N VAL A 71 12.09 -0.29 10.79
CA VAL A 71 11.94 -1.75 10.72
C VAL A 71 13.15 -2.43 11.32
N LYS A 72 12.92 -3.49 12.09
CA LYS A 72 13.98 -4.35 12.65
C LYS A 72 13.59 -5.80 12.42
N ILE A 73 14.57 -6.62 12.00
CA ILE A 73 14.41 -8.05 11.83
C ILE A 73 15.58 -8.76 12.52
N GLY A 74 15.28 -9.74 13.35
CA GLY A 74 16.27 -10.66 13.91
C GLY A 74 16.43 -11.85 12.97
N MET A 75 17.66 -12.13 12.55
CA MET A 75 18.00 -13.25 11.68
C MET A 75 19.23 -14.00 12.18
N LYS A 76 19.16 -15.33 12.17
CA LYS A 76 20.30 -16.19 12.47
C LYS A 76 21.29 -16.23 11.30
N LYS A 77 22.53 -16.62 11.52
CA LYS A 77 23.55 -16.76 10.47
C LYS A 77 23.16 -17.68 9.32
N ASN A 78 22.25 -18.63 9.55
CA ASN A 78 21.73 -19.52 8.53
C ASN A 78 20.50 -18.95 7.76
N GLY A 79 20.16 -17.68 7.96
CA GLY A 79 19.05 -17.02 7.29
C GLY A 79 17.69 -17.19 7.96
N LYS A 80 17.57 -17.96 9.06
CA LYS A 80 16.27 -18.13 9.75
C LYS A 80 15.93 -16.89 10.54
N MET A 81 14.79 -16.28 10.21
CA MET A 81 14.23 -15.13 10.93
C MET A 81 13.65 -15.58 12.29
N THR A 82 13.83 -14.76 13.32
CA THR A 82 13.44 -15.07 14.71
C THR A 82 12.44 -14.11 15.29
N ALA A 83 12.52 -12.84 14.91
CA ALA A 83 11.59 -11.81 15.36
C ALA A 83 11.59 -10.65 14.38
N ALA A 84 10.54 -9.84 14.40
CA ALA A 84 10.50 -8.58 13.69
C ALA A 84 9.75 -7.51 14.46
N SER A 85 10.13 -6.26 14.27
CA SER A 85 9.33 -5.12 14.73
C SER A 85 9.30 -4.02 13.69
N ALA A 86 8.20 -3.26 13.67
CA ALA A 86 8.04 -2.10 12.80
C ALA A 86 7.30 -0.97 13.51
N VAL A 87 7.71 0.25 13.23
CA VAL A 87 6.96 1.47 13.59
C VAL A 87 6.73 2.26 12.32
N PHE A 88 5.46 2.41 11.93
CA PHE A 88 5.07 3.17 10.76
C PHE A 88 4.36 4.45 11.17
N ARG A 89 4.79 5.57 10.61
CA ARG A 89 4.15 6.88 10.76
C ARG A 89 3.74 7.34 9.39
N MET A 90 2.43 7.38 9.13
CA MET A 90 1.90 7.70 7.81
C MET A 90 1.10 8.99 7.86
N GLN A 91 1.33 9.86 6.90
CA GLN A 91 0.66 11.14 6.81
C GLN A 91 -0.78 10.97 6.33
N GLY A 92 -1.74 11.41 7.15
CA GLY A 92 -3.16 11.40 6.85
C GLY A 92 -3.67 12.66 6.14
N GLY A 93 -2.93 13.76 6.23
CA GLY A 93 -3.36 15.09 5.79
C GLY A 93 -3.98 15.90 6.90
N ALA A 94 -4.58 17.04 6.56
CA ALA A 94 -5.18 17.98 7.54
C ALA A 94 -6.54 17.50 8.09
N PHE A 95 -7.17 16.54 7.43
CA PHE A 95 -8.45 16.00 7.83
C PHE A 95 -8.36 14.48 8.01
N PRO A 96 -9.15 13.90 8.95
CA PRO A 96 -9.25 12.45 9.07
C PRO A 96 -9.59 11.83 7.71
N GLY A 97 -8.85 10.80 7.33
CA GLY A 97 -9.01 10.19 6.03
C GLY A 97 -8.42 8.79 5.99
N MET A 98 -8.17 8.27 4.81
CA MET A 98 -7.53 6.99 4.62
C MET A 98 -6.00 7.11 4.71
N ALA A 99 -5.47 7.29 5.92
CA ALA A 99 -4.09 6.92 6.12
C ALA A 99 -4.00 5.39 6.01
N PRO A 100 -3.13 4.85 5.16
CA PRO A 100 -3.08 3.40 4.90
C PRO A 100 -2.28 2.63 5.96
N THR A 101 -2.22 3.14 7.17
CA THR A 101 -1.35 2.63 8.25
C THR A 101 -1.73 1.22 8.65
N GLY A 102 -3.02 0.93 8.87
CA GLY A 102 -3.50 -0.41 9.20
C GLY A 102 -3.11 -1.43 8.12
N MET A 103 -3.41 -1.13 6.87
CA MET A 103 -3.07 -1.99 5.74
C MET A 103 -1.56 -2.19 5.57
N ALA A 104 -0.77 -1.16 5.84
CA ALA A 104 0.69 -1.28 5.83
C ALA A 104 1.20 -2.25 6.90
N LEU A 105 0.65 -2.18 8.13
CA LEU A 105 1.01 -3.10 9.21
C LEU A 105 0.62 -4.54 8.89
N GLU A 106 -0.56 -4.75 8.33
CA GLU A 106 -1.03 -6.07 7.92
C GLU A 106 -0.14 -6.69 6.83
N CYS A 107 0.32 -5.87 5.88
CA CYS A 107 1.16 -6.33 4.78
C CYS A 107 2.64 -6.48 5.16
N ALA A 108 3.14 -5.77 6.18
CA ALA A 108 4.56 -5.62 6.45
C ALA A 108 5.33 -6.95 6.55
N PHE A 109 4.82 -7.89 7.33
CA PHE A 109 5.47 -9.17 7.56
C PHE A 109 4.63 -10.38 7.12
N ALA A 110 3.57 -10.16 6.35
CA ALA A 110 2.66 -11.22 5.93
C ALA A 110 3.35 -12.33 5.12
N ASN A 111 4.41 -11.98 4.40
CA ASN A 111 5.18 -12.92 3.59
C ASN A 111 6.02 -13.91 4.43
N TYR A 112 6.21 -13.64 5.73
CA TYR A 112 7.18 -14.38 6.55
C TYR A 112 6.55 -15.05 7.76
N GLN A 113 6.98 -16.27 8.04
CA GLN A 113 6.70 -16.99 9.27
C GLN A 113 7.66 -16.51 10.37
N LEU A 114 7.17 -15.66 11.24
CA LEU A 114 7.94 -15.07 12.34
C LEU A 114 7.39 -15.53 13.69
N PRO A 115 8.22 -16.10 14.57
CA PRO A 115 7.79 -16.51 15.91
C PRO A 115 7.30 -15.35 16.78
N ALA A 116 7.87 -14.17 16.59
CA ALA A 116 7.50 -12.97 17.35
C ALA A 116 7.47 -11.75 16.42
N VAL A 117 6.37 -11.02 16.45
CA VAL A 117 6.19 -9.77 15.70
C VAL A 117 5.58 -8.72 16.60
N HIS A 118 6.14 -7.53 16.56
CA HIS A 118 5.54 -6.34 17.17
C HIS A 118 5.53 -5.20 16.16
N HIS A 119 4.37 -4.64 15.87
CA HIS A 119 4.28 -3.49 14.99
C HIS A 119 3.32 -2.43 15.55
N THR A 120 3.65 -1.18 15.32
CA THR A 120 2.88 -0.01 15.74
C THR A 120 2.74 0.94 14.58
N GLY A 121 1.55 1.51 14.41
CA GLY A 121 1.29 2.49 13.36
C GLY A 121 0.65 3.76 13.92
N TYR A 122 1.02 4.87 13.32
CA TYR A 122 0.50 6.19 13.66
C TYR A 122 -0.01 6.88 12.40
N ASP A 123 -1.26 7.33 12.44
CA ASP A 123 -1.79 8.29 11.49
C ASP A 123 -1.38 9.69 11.94
N VAL A 124 -0.57 10.36 11.13
CA VAL A 124 -0.02 11.67 11.45
C VAL A 124 -0.80 12.74 10.71
N LEU A 125 -1.45 13.62 11.46
CA LEU A 125 -2.08 14.82 10.91
C LEU A 125 -1.01 15.84 10.49
N ALA A 126 -1.17 16.41 9.32
CA ALA A 126 -0.25 17.40 8.77
C ALA A 126 -1.01 18.41 7.89
N ASN A 127 -0.50 19.64 7.79
CA ASN A 127 -1.07 20.67 6.93
C ASN A 127 -0.83 20.42 5.45
N ARG A 128 -1.41 19.31 4.96
CA ARG A 128 -1.35 18.83 3.58
C ARG A 128 -2.72 18.36 3.15
N PRO A 129 -2.98 18.21 1.84
CA PRO A 129 -4.20 17.57 1.38
C PRO A 129 -4.41 16.22 2.05
N LYS A 130 -5.66 15.86 2.31
CA LYS A 130 -6.04 14.56 2.81
C LYS A 130 -5.45 13.46 1.93
N SER A 131 -4.78 12.48 2.51
CA SER A 131 -4.31 11.32 1.75
C SER A 131 -5.48 10.52 1.20
N ALA A 132 -5.28 9.90 0.05
CA ALA A 132 -6.27 9.05 -0.61
C ALA A 132 -5.66 7.68 -0.93
N ALA A 133 -6.55 6.73 -1.20
CA ALA A 133 -6.12 5.40 -1.61
C ALA A 133 -5.36 5.46 -2.94
N TYR A 134 -4.24 4.76 -3.00
CA TYR A 134 -3.50 4.52 -4.22
C TYR A 134 -3.05 3.06 -4.23
N ARG A 135 -3.45 2.31 -5.22
CA ARG A 135 -3.15 0.90 -5.58
C ARG A 135 -2.42 0.11 -4.48
N ALA A 136 -3.15 -0.74 -3.77
CA ALA A 136 -2.70 -1.45 -2.56
C ALA A 136 -2.18 -0.50 -1.46
N PRO A 137 -3.04 0.38 -0.90
CA PRO A 137 -2.61 1.40 0.05
C PRO A 137 -1.77 0.84 1.20
N GLY A 138 -0.56 1.37 1.38
CA GLY A 138 0.36 0.96 2.43
C GLY A 138 1.25 -0.24 2.10
N SER A 139 0.80 -1.20 1.30
CA SER A 139 1.58 -2.39 0.96
C SER A 139 2.90 -2.08 0.24
N PRO A 140 2.95 -1.23 -0.81
CA PRO A 140 4.22 -0.90 -1.45
C PRO A 140 5.23 -0.25 -0.50
N MET A 141 4.77 0.59 0.43
CA MET A 141 5.63 1.24 1.42
C MET A 141 6.18 0.22 2.41
N ALA A 142 5.32 -0.65 2.94
CA ALA A 142 5.72 -1.71 3.86
C ALA A 142 6.67 -2.71 3.18
N ALA A 143 6.36 -3.14 1.96
CA ALA A 143 7.22 -4.02 1.18
C ALA A 143 8.59 -3.37 0.93
N PHE A 144 8.64 -2.10 0.54
CA PHE A 144 9.91 -1.39 0.36
C PHE A 144 10.77 -1.45 1.62
N ALA A 145 10.22 -1.12 2.79
CA ALA A 145 10.98 -1.09 4.03
C ALA A 145 11.45 -2.50 4.46
N VAL A 146 10.57 -3.49 4.41
CA VAL A 146 10.86 -4.85 4.87
C VAL A 146 11.80 -5.58 3.91
N GLU A 147 11.49 -5.55 2.63
CA GLU A 147 12.25 -6.29 1.60
C GLU A 147 13.65 -5.71 1.37
N SER A 148 13.80 -4.38 1.47
CA SER A 148 15.13 -3.74 1.44
C SER A 148 16.00 -4.21 2.61
N LEU A 149 15.44 -4.27 3.82
CA LEU A 149 16.16 -4.77 4.98
C LEU A 149 16.51 -6.25 4.84
N VAL A 150 15.60 -7.07 4.31
CA VAL A 150 15.89 -8.49 4.04
C VAL A 150 17.05 -8.64 3.05
N ASP A 151 17.08 -7.84 1.99
CA ASP A 151 18.17 -7.84 1.02
C ASP A 151 19.51 -7.37 1.63
N GLU A 152 19.49 -6.36 2.49
CA GLU A 152 20.68 -5.92 3.22
C GLU A 152 21.22 -7.04 4.10
N MET A 153 20.35 -7.72 4.86
CA MET A 153 20.74 -8.84 5.72
C MET A 153 21.28 -10.03 4.91
N CYS A 154 20.67 -10.35 3.76
CA CYS A 154 21.17 -11.38 2.86
C CYS A 154 22.59 -11.07 2.37
N ARG A 155 22.84 -9.82 2.01
CA ARG A 155 24.17 -9.34 1.56
C ARG A 155 25.21 -9.44 2.67
N GLU A 156 24.89 -8.96 3.87
CA GLU A 156 25.80 -9.04 5.03
C GLU A 156 26.16 -10.48 5.41
N LEU A 157 25.17 -11.37 5.37
CA LEU A 157 25.36 -12.78 5.70
C LEU A 157 25.85 -13.63 4.51
N LYS A 158 25.96 -13.04 3.32
CA LYS A 158 26.32 -13.72 2.06
C LYS A 158 25.39 -14.89 1.73
N LEU A 159 24.09 -14.68 1.92
CA LEU A 159 23.04 -15.65 1.67
C LEU A 159 22.30 -15.31 0.37
N ASP A 160 21.80 -16.34 -0.31
CA ASP A 160 20.92 -16.15 -1.46
C ASP A 160 19.57 -15.57 -1.02
N PRO A 161 19.14 -14.43 -1.60
CA PRO A 161 17.92 -13.76 -1.17
C PRO A 161 16.64 -14.55 -1.47
N ILE A 162 16.65 -15.44 -2.48
CA ILE A 162 15.50 -16.31 -2.76
C ILE A 162 15.44 -17.42 -1.72
N GLU A 163 16.58 -18.05 -1.41
CA GLU A 163 16.64 -19.12 -0.40
C GLU A 163 16.20 -18.62 0.97
N VAL A 164 16.61 -17.41 1.37
CA VAL A 164 16.16 -16.81 2.64
C VAL A 164 14.64 -16.59 2.63
N ARG A 165 14.05 -16.17 1.51
CA ARG A 165 12.61 -16.03 1.38
C ARG A 165 11.87 -17.37 1.39
N LEU A 166 12.40 -18.39 0.73
CA LEU A 166 11.86 -19.76 0.76
C LEU A 166 11.92 -20.38 2.16
N LEU A 167 13.04 -20.15 2.87
CA LEU A 167 13.24 -20.66 4.24
C LEU A 167 12.24 -20.08 5.24
N ASN A 168 11.87 -18.82 5.07
CA ASN A 168 11.01 -18.07 6.00
C ASN A 168 9.59 -17.81 5.47
N GLY A 169 9.33 -18.12 4.21
CA GLY A 169 8.07 -17.78 3.55
C GLY A 169 6.84 -18.40 4.21
N SER A 170 5.79 -17.61 4.28
CA SER A 170 4.47 -18.07 4.73
C SER A 170 3.89 -19.12 3.78
N ARG A 171 3.19 -20.08 4.34
CA ARG A 171 2.57 -21.23 3.65
C ARG A 171 1.12 -21.38 4.05
N GLU A 172 0.38 -22.19 3.34
CA GLU A 172 -0.93 -22.64 3.78
C GLU A 172 -0.85 -23.19 5.22
N GLY A 173 -1.79 -22.81 6.06
CA GLY A 173 -1.81 -23.15 7.49
C GLY A 173 -0.88 -22.32 8.38
N SER A 174 -0.02 -21.46 7.84
CA SER A 174 0.78 -20.54 8.66
C SER A 174 -0.09 -19.47 9.29
N LYS A 175 0.19 -19.13 10.54
CA LYS A 175 -0.38 -17.93 11.17
C LYS A 175 0.31 -16.69 10.59
N SER A 176 -0.50 -15.76 10.10
CA SER A 176 0.01 -14.48 9.60
C SER A 176 0.48 -13.58 10.75
N SER A 177 1.33 -12.61 10.43
CA SER A 177 1.79 -11.58 11.38
C SER A 177 0.68 -10.65 11.87
N PHE A 178 -0.46 -10.61 11.19
CA PHE A 178 -1.62 -9.77 11.53
C PHE A 178 -2.82 -10.55 12.10
N GLY A 179 -2.66 -11.85 12.36
CA GLY A 179 -3.62 -12.66 13.13
C GLY A 179 -4.22 -13.86 12.40
N PRO A 180 -4.84 -13.73 11.22
CA PRO A 180 -5.48 -14.86 10.53
C PRO A 180 -4.51 -15.98 10.14
N THR A 181 -5.02 -17.19 10.02
CA THR A 181 -4.30 -18.30 9.41
C THR A 181 -4.50 -18.25 7.91
N PHE A 182 -3.42 -18.34 7.15
CA PHE A 182 -3.49 -18.37 5.71
C PHE A 182 -4.21 -19.63 5.21
N ARG A 183 -5.15 -19.42 4.32
CA ARG A 183 -5.66 -20.46 3.44
C ARG A 183 -4.62 -20.75 2.36
N LYS A 184 -5.03 -21.31 1.24
CA LYS A 184 -4.12 -21.53 0.11
C LYS A 184 -3.51 -20.20 -0.37
N ILE A 185 -2.17 -20.13 -0.35
CA ILE A 185 -1.38 -19.00 -0.87
C ILE A 185 -0.26 -19.55 -1.74
N GLY A 186 0.07 -18.84 -2.82
CA GLY A 186 1.06 -19.28 -3.82
C GLY A 186 2.45 -18.66 -3.65
N LEU A 187 2.83 -18.20 -2.45
CA LEU A 187 4.11 -17.52 -2.24
C LEU A 187 5.31 -18.42 -2.57
N ILE A 188 5.31 -19.63 -2.05
CA ILE A 188 6.44 -20.55 -2.24
C ILE A 188 6.56 -20.95 -3.71
N GLU A 189 5.46 -21.31 -4.34
CA GLU A 189 5.41 -21.66 -5.76
C GLU A 189 5.89 -20.48 -6.64
N THR A 190 5.53 -19.27 -6.27
CA THR A 190 5.96 -18.05 -6.98
C THR A 190 7.48 -17.84 -6.83
N LEU A 191 8.03 -18.04 -5.63
CA LEU A 191 9.46 -17.92 -5.37
C LEU A 191 10.25 -19.01 -6.11
N GLU A 192 9.78 -20.26 -6.13
CA GLU A 192 10.40 -21.36 -6.89
C GLU A 192 10.35 -21.09 -8.39
N ALA A 193 9.25 -20.57 -8.91
CA ALA A 193 9.14 -20.18 -10.31
C ALA A 193 10.13 -19.04 -10.63
N ALA A 194 10.25 -18.04 -9.77
CA ALA A 194 11.25 -16.99 -9.92
C ALA A 194 12.67 -17.54 -9.92
N LYS A 195 13.00 -18.45 -8.97
CA LYS A 195 14.30 -19.11 -8.86
C LYS A 195 14.69 -19.87 -10.12
N SER A 196 13.73 -20.51 -10.78
CA SER A 196 13.96 -21.27 -12.00
C SER A 196 13.98 -20.42 -13.28
N HIS A 197 13.60 -19.15 -13.19
CA HIS A 197 13.45 -18.29 -14.36
C HIS A 197 14.77 -18.00 -15.06
N PRO A 198 14.86 -18.08 -16.40
CA PRO A 198 16.09 -17.86 -17.16
C PRO A 198 16.79 -16.53 -16.88
N ASN A 199 16.05 -15.48 -16.62
CA ASN A 199 16.62 -14.15 -16.31
C ASN A 199 17.54 -14.14 -15.08
N LEU A 200 17.40 -15.06 -14.15
CA LEU A 200 18.34 -15.16 -13.01
C LEU A 200 19.72 -15.66 -13.42
N LYS A 201 19.83 -16.33 -14.56
CA LYS A 201 21.07 -16.85 -15.11
C LYS A 201 21.76 -15.89 -16.10
N VAL A 202 21.10 -14.81 -16.46
CA VAL A 202 21.67 -13.80 -17.38
C VAL A 202 22.81 -13.08 -16.66
N GLU A 203 23.97 -13.02 -17.29
CA GLU A 203 25.11 -12.25 -16.80
C GLU A 203 24.79 -10.76 -16.85
N LEU A 204 25.09 -10.03 -15.77
CA LEU A 204 24.82 -8.60 -15.68
C LEU A 204 26.00 -7.82 -16.25
N GLY A 205 25.70 -6.86 -17.10
CA GLY A 205 26.66 -5.90 -17.62
C GLY A 205 27.00 -4.80 -16.59
N PRO A 206 27.93 -3.92 -16.94
CA PRO A 206 28.26 -2.78 -16.10
C PRO A 206 27.01 -1.88 -15.86
N ASN A 207 26.88 -1.39 -14.64
CA ASN A 207 25.74 -0.56 -14.17
C ASN A 207 24.37 -1.25 -14.24
N GLN A 208 24.34 -2.59 -14.26
CA GLN A 208 23.12 -3.36 -14.14
C GLN A 208 23.05 -4.01 -12.74
N GLY A 209 21.84 -4.12 -12.21
CA GLY A 209 21.57 -4.77 -10.94
C GLY A 209 20.37 -5.71 -11.03
N ARG A 210 20.34 -6.70 -10.15
CA ARG A 210 19.20 -7.60 -9.98
C ARG A 210 18.78 -7.56 -8.54
N GLY A 211 17.49 -7.36 -8.32
CA GLY A 211 16.84 -7.46 -7.02
C GLY A 211 15.67 -8.42 -7.06
N ILE A 212 15.30 -8.93 -5.90
CA ILE A 212 14.07 -9.69 -5.71
C ILE A 212 13.35 -9.20 -4.47
N ALA A 213 12.06 -9.11 -4.56
CA ALA A 213 11.19 -8.75 -3.45
C ALA A 213 9.88 -9.53 -3.56
N SER A 214 9.24 -9.78 -2.43
CA SER A 214 7.90 -10.36 -2.37
C SER A 214 6.92 -9.35 -1.80
N GLY A 215 5.71 -9.29 -2.35
CA GLY A 215 4.64 -8.42 -1.90
C GLY A 215 3.43 -9.21 -1.43
N PHE A 216 2.70 -8.63 -0.49
CA PHE A 216 1.42 -9.16 -0.04
C PHE A 216 0.34 -8.09 -0.17
N TRP A 217 -0.85 -8.50 -0.60
CA TRP A 217 -2.07 -7.72 -0.57
C TRP A 217 -3.25 -8.60 -0.21
N MET A 218 -4.16 -8.08 0.60
CA MET A 218 -5.38 -8.75 1.04
C MET A 218 -6.44 -8.81 -0.06
#